data_9abdb6f21b555b75f29c96486a568451
#
_entry.id   9abdb6f21b555b75f29c96486a568451
#
_cell.length_a   1.000
_cell.length_b   1.000
_cell.length_c   1.000
_cell.angle_alpha   90.00
_cell.angle_beta   90.00
_cell.angle_gamma   90.00
#
_symmetry.space_group_name_H-M   'P 1'
#
loop_
_entity.id
_entity.type
_entity.pdbx_description
1 polymer ?
#
loop_
_entity_poly.entity_id
_entity_poly.type
_entity_poly.pdbx_seq_one_letter_code
_entity_poly.pdbx_strand_id
1 'polypeptide(L)'
;MIRGVGAALCGRPLREPTKELPYVTLDSCFHRNDDKIVQNMNNKGFTLIEIIILIVMAAILLPAIIVPFATGVKGSKKPEMVTTAMYLAHYKTEEFMKYQYLNSALNPTAITGYAAIPGFSDYYWQWEIYYVDNNFANPDLVTHRGYKRILVRVQDPMNDTYEIYSVVTFFP
;
A
#
# COMPACT_ATOMS: atom_id res chain seq x y z
N MET A 1 -12.07 -60.99 -6.70
CA MET A 1 -13.27 -60.64 -7.49
C MET A 1 -13.43 -59.14 -7.48
N ILE A 2 -12.93 -58.51 -8.52
CA ILE A 2 -12.98 -57.04 -8.66
C ILE A 2 -14.02 -56.77 -9.75
N ARG A 3 -15.14 -56.17 -9.40
CA ARG A 3 -16.15 -55.73 -10.37
C ARG A 3 -15.75 -54.35 -10.90
N GLY A 4 -15.47 -54.34 -12.22
CA GLY A 4 -15.19 -53.13 -12.97
C GLY A 4 -16.40 -52.22 -13.07
N VAL A 5 -16.16 -50.91 -12.88
CA VAL A 5 -17.10 -49.84 -13.17
C VAL A 5 -16.91 -49.49 -14.66
N GLY A 6 -17.90 -49.87 -15.46
CA GLY A 6 -17.90 -49.54 -16.89
C GLY A 6 -18.16 -48.05 -17.12
N ALA A 7 -17.20 -47.39 -17.72
CA ALA A 7 -17.36 -46.06 -18.29
C ALA A 7 -18.18 -46.20 -19.60
N ALA A 8 -19.40 -45.74 -19.60
CA ALA A 8 -20.20 -45.62 -20.81
C ALA A 8 -19.68 -44.42 -21.63
N LEU A 9 -18.93 -44.75 -22.69
CA LEU A 9 -18.57 -43.83 -23.75
C LEU A 9 -19.82 -43.47 -24.55
N CYS A 10 -20.23 -42.22 -24.53
CA CYS A 10 -21.30 -41.68 -25.35
C CYS A 10 -20.78 -41.54 -26.79
N GLY A 11 -20.83 -42.66 -27.53
CA GLY A 11 -20.52 -42.71 -28.96
C GLY A 11 -21.74 -42.29 -29.79
N ARG A 12 -21.64 -41.22 -30.54
CA ARG A 12 -22.52 -40.94 -31.69
C ARG A 12 -21.75 -41.12 -32.98
N PRO A 13 -22.37 -41.74 -34.05
CA PRO A 13 -21.72 -41.96 -35.31
C PRO A 13 -21.48 -40.63 -36.06
N LEU A 14 -20.31 -40.57 -36.69
CA LEU A 14 -19.89 -39.52 -37.59
C LEU A 14 -20.81 -39.44 -38.81
N ARG A 15 -21.41 -38.30 -39.03
CA ARG A 15 -22.08 -37.92 -40.26
C ARG A 15 -21.26 -36.82 -40.93
N GLU A 16 -21.03 -36.98 -42.22
CA GLU A 16 -20.13 -36.20 -43.08
C GLU A 16 -20.40 -34.69 -43.14
N PRO A 17 -19.39 -33.88 -43.62
CA PRO A 17 -19.29 -32.47 -43.38
C PRO A 17 -20.05 -31.64 -44.42
N THR A 18 -21.02 -30.88 -43.99
CA THR A 18 -21.46 -29.72 -44.73
C THR A 18 -21.33 -28.48 -43.84
N LYS A 19 -20.73 -27.47 -44.44
CA LYS A 19 -20.41 -26.14 -43.95
C LYS A 19 -21.48 -25.59 -43.01
N GLU A 20 -21.05 -25.31 -41.80
CA GLU A 20 -21.39 -24.20 -40.91
C GLU A 20 -21.08 -24.66 -39.49
N LEU A 21 -20.27 -23.89 -38.80
CA LEU A 21 -19.89 -24.13 -37.41
C LEU A 21 -21.12 -23.99 -36.51
N PRO A 22 -21.65 -25.07 -35.91
CA PRO A 22 -22.63 -24.89 -34.88
C PRO A 22 -21.94 -24.48 -33.59
N TYR A 23 -22.36 -23.40 -33.02
CA TYR A 23 -22.15 -23.06 -31.60
C TYR A 23 -22.42 -24.35 -30.79
N VAL A 24 -21.38 -24.88 -30.20
CA VAL A 24 -21.54 -25.91 -29.16
C VAL A 24 -21.96 -25.11 -27.91
N THR A 25 -23.25 -25.07 -27.72
CA THR A 25 -23.81 -24.61 -26.42
C THR A 25 -23.43 -25.69 -25.40
N LEU A 26 -22.53 -25.33 -24.50
CA LEU A 26 -22.08 -26.13 -23.35
C LEU A 26 -23.18 -26.36 -22.30
N ASP A 27 -24.42 -25.96 -22.59
CA ASP A 27 -25.53 -25.98 -21.64
C ASP A 27 -26.22 -27.32 -21.46
N SER A 28 -25.90 -28.33 -22.32
CA SER A 28 -26.70 -29.57 -22.32
C SER A 28 -26.17 -30.67 -21.39
N CYS A 29 -24.97 -30.55 -20.85
CA CYS A 29 -24.39 -31.59 -19.98
C CYS A 29 -24.45 -31.28 -18.49
N PHE A 30 -24.81 -30.06 -18.12
CA PHE A 30 -24.76 -29.61 -16.69
C PHE A 30 -26.09 -29.81 -15.93
N HIS A 31 -27.17 -30.17 -16.64
CA HIS A 31 -28.52 -30.12 -16.03
C HIS A 31 -29.10 -31.44 -15.58
N ARG A 32 -28.33 -32.57 -15.60
CA ARG A 32 -28.93 -33.87 -15.27
C ARG A 32 -28.46 -34.52 -13.95
N ASN A 33 -27.56 -33.90 -13.21
CA ASN A 33 -27.08 -34.48 -11.95
C ASN A 33 -27.41 -33.66 -10.68
N ASP A 34 -27.95 -32.45 -10.84
CA ASP A 34 -28.23 -31.61 -9.65
C ASP A 34 -29.48 -32.06 -8.90
N ASP A 35 -30.45 -32.68 -9.57
CA ASP A 35 -31.71 -33.08 -8.91
C ASP A 35 -31.56 -34.24 -7.91
N LYS A 36 -30.43 -34.97 -7.94
CA LYS A 36 -30.20 -36.06 -6.99
C LYS A 36 -29.37 -35.66 -5.79
N ILE A 37 -28.61 -34.55 -5.88
CA ILE A 37 -27.77 -34.07 -4.76
C ILE A 37 -28.60 -33.21 -3.81
N VAL A 38 -29.60 -32.53 -4.33
CA VAL A 38 -30.44 -31.61 -3.52
C VAL A 38 -31.46 -32.36 -2.63
N GLN A 39 -31.79 -33.62 -2.95
CA GLN A 39 -32.82 -34.34 -2.19
C GLN A 39 -32.38 -34.93 -0.85
N ASN A 40 -31.12 -34.84 -0.49
CA ASN A 40 -30.66 -35.36 0.81
C ASN A 40 -30.13 -34.27 1.77
N MET A 41 -30.50 -33.01 1.55
CA MET A 41 -30.43 -32.02 2.60
C MET A 41 -31.53 -32.34 3.61
N ASN A 42 -31.17 -33.09 4.62
CA ASN A 42 -31.98 -33.30 5.82
C ASN A 42 -32.35 -31.90 6.32
N ASN A 43 -33.57 -31.46 6.04
CA ASN A 43 -34.14 -30.19 6.52
C ASN A 43 -34.36 -30.28 8.04
N LYS A 44 -33.29 -30.49 8.79
CA LYS A 44 -33.31 -30.29 10.24
C LYS A 44 -33.31 -28.78 10.43
N GLY A 45 -34.48 -28.24 10.68
CA GLY A 45 -34.60 -26.85 11.09
C GLY A 45 -33.78 -26.60 12.36
N PHE A 46 -33.19 -25.41 12.45
CA PHE A 46 -32.47 -25.00 13.65
C PHE A 46 -33.41 -25.04 14.88
N THR A 47 -32.91 -25.58 15.96
CA THR A 47 -33.64 -25.53 17.22
C THR A 47 -33.60 -24.12 17.81
N LEU A 48 -34.61 -23.71 18.55
CA LEU A 48 -34.67 -22.40 19.19
C LEU A 48 -33.43 -22.18 20.08
N ILE A 49 -32.99 -23.20 20.78
CA ILE A 49 -31.80 -23.13 21.65
C ILE A 49 -30.51 -22.90 20.85
N GLU A 50 -30.38 -23.48 19.67
CA GLU A 50 -29.21 -23.31 18.81
C GLU A 50 -29.11 -21.87 18.31
N ILE A 51 -30.25 -21.25 17.94
CA ILE A 51 -30.27 -19.84 17.55
C ILE A 51 -29.87 -18.93 18.71
N ILE A 52 -30.35 -19.20 19.93
CA ILE A 52 -29.98 -18.43 21.11
C ILE A 52 -28.48 -18.52 21.37
N ILE A 53 -27.91 -19.72 21.34
CA ILE A 53 -26.47 -19.94 21.55
C ILE A 53 -25.69 -19.20 20.45
N LEU A 54 -26.10 -19.26 19.18
CA LEU A 54 -25.44 -18.59 18.06
C LEU A 54 -25.42 -17.07 18.25
N ILE A 55 -26.55 -16.47 18.67
CA ILE A 55 -26.62 -15.02 18.94
C ILE A 55 -25.69 -14.63 20.09
N VAL A 56 -25.65 -15.38 21.17
CA VAL A 56 -24.78 -15.12 22.32
C VAL A 56 -23.30 -15.22 21.91
N MET A 57 -22.93 -16.26 21.17
CA MET A 57 -21.56 -16.42 20.66
C MET A 57 -21.17 -15.30 19.70
N ALA A 58 -22.07 -14.92 18.80
CA ALA A 58 -21.84 -13.79 17.88
C ALA A 58 -21.64 -12.47 18.64
N ALA A 59 -22.45 -12.20 19.67
CA ALA A 59 -22.34 -10.99 20.48
C ALA A 59 -20.96 -10.85 21.17
N ILE A 60 -20.32 -11.97 21.52
CA ILE A 60 -19.00 -11.99 22.15
C ILE A 60 -17.88 -11.92 21.09
N LEU A 61 -18.01 -12.65 19.99
CA LEU A 61 -16.94 -12.79 18.99
C LEU A 61 -16.85 -11.59 18.04
N LEU A 62 -17.98 -10.97 17.66
CA LEU A 62 -17.97 -9.84 16.74
C LEU A 62 -17.14 -8.64 17.24
N PRO A 63 -17.29 -8.16 18.48
CA PRO A 63 -16.46 -7.07 18.98
C PRO A 63 -14.97 -7.43 19.01
N ALA A 64 -14.63 -8.66 19.35
CA ALA A 64 -13.23 -9.12 19.42
C ALA A 64 -12.52 -9.10 18.05
N ILE A 65 -13.28 -9.23 16.95
CA ILE A 65 -12.75 -9.17 15.58
C ILE A 65 -12.78 -7.73 15.04
N ILE A 66 -13.87 -7.00 15.28
CA ILE A 66 -14.07 -5.66 14.71
C ILE A 66 -13.08 -4.64 15.28
N VAL A 67 -12.77 -4.71 16.59
CA VAL A 67 -11.85 -3.73 17.22
C VAL A 67 -10.45 -3.76 16.61
N PRO A 68 -9.73 -4.90 16.51
CA PRO A 68 -8.40 -4.93 15.90
C PRO A 68 -8.44 -4.60 14.40
N PHE A 69 -9.50 -4.96 13.70
CA PHE A 69 -9.67 -4.61 12.30
C PHE A 69 -9.83 -3.09 12.11
N ALA A 70 -10.67 -2.44 12.93
CA ALA A 70 -10.85 -1.00 12.87
C ALA A 70 -9.58 -0.21 13.19
N THR A 71 -8.76 -0.68 14.13
CA THR A 71 -7.46 -0.07 14.45
C THR A 71 -6.44 -0.28 13.34
N GLY A 72 -6.42 -1.46 12.71
CA GLY A 72 -5.57 -1.76 11.56
C GLY A 72 -5.86 -0.86 10.36
N VAL A 73 -7.13 -0.62 10.04
CA VAL A 73 -7.54 0.26 8.93
C VAL A 73 -7.15 1.72 9.20
N LYS A 74 -7.25 2.21 10.44
CA LYS A 74 -6.80 3.57 10.79
C LYS A 74 -5.30 3.76 10.59
N GLY A 75 -4.49 2.75 10.84
CA GLY A 75 -3.04 2.79 10.60
C GLY A 75 -2.63 2.70 9.13
N SER A 76 -3.53 2.31 8.25
CA SER A 76 -3.23 2.05 6.83
C SER A 76 -2.90 3.32 6.01
N LYS A 77 -3.36 4.49 6.43
CA LYS A 77 -3.02 5.78 5.77
C LYS A 77 -1.62 6.28 6.11
N LYS A 78 -1.07 5.87 7.26
CA LYS A 78 0.24 6.35 7.72
C LYS A 78 1.40 6.02 6.77
N PRO A 79 1.52 4.79 6.20
CA PRO A 79 2.60 4.49 5.26
C PRO A 79 2.56 5.33 3.99
N GLU A 80 1.38 5.68 3.48
CA GLU A 80 1.24 6.56 2.32
C GLU A 80 1.72 7.98 2.62
N MET A 81 1.33 8.54 3.77
CA MET A 81 1.77 9.87 4.22
C MET A 81 3.28 9.91 4.42
N VAL A 82 3.87 8.89 5.06
CA VAL A 82 5.32 8.75 5.24
C VAL A 82 6.04 8.74 3.90
N THR A 83 5.58 7.91 2.96
CA THR A 83 6.19 7.78 1.64
C THR A 83 6.12 9.11 0.88
N THR A 84 5.00 9.80 0.94
CA THR A 84 4.83 11.12 0.32
C THR A 84 5.75 12.15 0.95
N ALA A 85 5.82 12.22 2.28
CA ALA A 85 6.69 13.16 3.00
C ALA A 85 8.17 12.92 2.66
N MET A 86 8.61 11.65 2.64
CA MET A 86 9.98 11.28 2.27
C MET A 86 10.29 11.64 0.81
N TYR A 87 9.36 11.40 -0.11
CA TYR A 87 9.51 11.80 -1.51
C TYR A 87 9.69 13.32 -1.64
N LEU A 88 8.87 14.11 -0.94
CA LEU A 88 8.95 15.56 -0.96
C LEU A 88 10.25 16.08 -0.37
N ALA A 89 10.74 15.44 0.70
CA ALA A 89 12.03 15.77 1.29
C ALA A 89 13.19 15.45 0.32
N HIS A 90 13.17 14.30 -0.36
CA HIS A 90 14.13 13.96 -1.41
C HIS A 90 14.07 14.96 -2.57
N TYR A 91 12.88 15.27 -3.06
CA TYR A 91 12.69 16.23 -4.15
C TYR A 91 13.34 17.58 -3.84
N LYS A 92 13.11 18.10 -2.61
CA LYS A 92 13.71 19.38 -2.19
C LYS A 92 15.22 19.28 -2.01
N THR A 93 15.72 18.18 -1.50
CA THR A 93 17.15 17.92 -1.36
C THR A 93 17.83 17.86 -2.73
N GLU A 94 17.23 17.15 -3.69
CA GLU A 94 17.73 17.10 -5.08
C GLU A 94 17.74 18.47 -5.76
N GLU A 95 16.75 19.31 -5.47
CA GLU A 95 16.75 20.70 -5.96
C GLU A 95 17.98 21.44 -5.49
N PHE A 96 18.37 21.32 -4.22
CA PHE A 96 19.59 21.93 -3.69
C PHE A 96 20.85 21.30 -4.28
N MET A 97 20.88 20.00 -4.52
CA MET A 97 22.03 19.28 -5.07
C MET A 97 22.34 19.64 -6.53
N LYS A 98 21.42 20.29 -7.25
CA LYS A 98 21.65 20.83 -8.61
C LYS A 98 22.59 22.05 -8.61
N TYR A 99 22.70 22.72 -7.48
CA TYR A 99 23.52 23.93 -7.40
C TYR A 99 24.97 23.63 -7.01
N GLN A 100 25.87 24.41 -7.61
CA GLN A 100 27.29 24.36 -7.21
C GLN A 100 27.47 24.94 -5.82
N TYR A 101 28.50 24.51 -5.11
CA TYR A 101 28.81 24.90 -3.73
C TYR A 101 28.77 26.41 -3.49
N LEU A 102 29.28 27.24 -4.44
CA LEU A 102 29.33 28.70 -4.33
C LEU A 102 28.04 29.41 -4.76
N ASN A 103 27.02 28.67 -5.19
CA ASN A 103 25.76 29.26 -5.61
C ASN A 103 25.04 29.91 -4.42
N SER A 104 24.41 31.06 -4.66
CA SER A 104 23.64 31.80 -3.65
C SER A 104 22.48 31.00 -3.06
N ALA A 105 21.91 30.04 -3.79
CA ALA A 105 20.88 29.14 -3.30
C ALA A 105 21.35 28.21 -2.16
N LEU A 106 22.68 28.01 -2.06
CA LEU A 106 23.33 27.23 -0.99
C LEU A 106 24.01 28.11 0.04
N ASN A 107 23.68 29.39 0.13
CA ASN A 107 24.18 30.22 1.23
C ASN A 107 23.73 29.67 2.57
N PRO A 108 24.64 29.65 3.57
CA PRO A 108 24.29 29.23 4.91
C PRO A 108 23.05 29.98 5.40
N THR A 109 22.07 29.23 5.82
CA THR A 109 20.76 29.75 6.23
C THR A 109 20.35 29.01 7.49
N ALA A 110 20.06 29.76 8.53
CA ALA A 110 19.45 29.20 9.72
C ALA A 110 18.10 28.55 9.39
N ILE A 111 17.60 27.74 10.28
CA ILE A 111 16.34 27.04 10.10
C ILE A 111 15.25 27.98 9.58
N THR A 112 14.66 27.67 8.45
CA THR A 112 13.54 28.43 7.88
C THR A 112 12.25 28.11 8.62
N GLY A 113 11.22 28.96 8.47
CA GLY A 113 9.87 28.59 8.88
C GLY A 113 9.29 27.49 7.98
N TYR A 114 8.30 26.78 8.49
CA TYR A 114 7.54 25.84 7.67
C TYR A 114 6.78 26.58 6.57
N ALA A 115 6.97 26.17 5.33
CA ALA A 115 6.30 26.69 4.15
C ALA A 115 5.44 25.61 3.52
N ALA A 116 4.23 25.96 3.08
CA ALA A 116 3.34 25.03 2.39
C ALA A 116 3.95 24.54 1.07
N ILE A 117 3.75 23.28 0.74
CA ILE A 117 4.26 22.66 -0.49
C ILE A 117 3.22 22.82 -1.59
N PRO A 118 3.54 23.48 -2.71
CA PRO A 118 2.60 23.61 -3.82
C PRO A 118 2.14 22.25 -4.36
N GLY A 119 0.82 22.07 -4.48
CA GLY A 119 0.23 20.83 -4.98
C GLY A 119 0.07 19.70 -3.95
N PHE A 120 0.51 19.89 -2.72
CA PHE A 120 0.36 18.92 -1.63
C PHE A 120 -0.27 19.59 -0.42
N SER A 121 -1.59 19.43 -0.25
CA SER A 121 -2.31 19.99 0.89
C SER A 121 -1.80 19.38 2.20
N ASP A 122 -1.66 20.22 3.21
CA ASP A 122 -1.28 19.84 4.59
C ASP A 122 0.13 19.25 4.74
N TYR A 123 0.98 19.38 3.69
CA TYR A 123 2.41 19.13 3.78
C TYR A 123 3.18 20.43 3.82
N TYR A 124 4.17 20.48 4.71
CA TYR A 124 5.01 21.64 4.89
C TYR A 124 6.46 21.24 4.88
N TRP A 125 7.33 22.08 4.33
CA TRP A 125 8.77 21.88 4.40
C TRP A 125 9.46 23.03 5.09
N GLN A 126 10.61 22.73 5.67
CA GLN A 126 11.60 23.70 6.12
C GLN A 126 12.98 23.16 5.83
N TRP A 127 13.97 24.03 5.78
CA TRP A 127 15.34 23.63 5.56
C TRP A 127 16.30 24.54 6.34
N GLU A 128 17.53 24.02 6.49
CA GLU A 128 18.66 24.75 7.03
C GLU A 128 19.92 24.35 6.29
N ILE A 129 20.87 25.28 6.13
CA ILE A 129 22.14 25.08 5.47
C ILE A 129 23.24 25.66 6.35
N TYR A 130 24.18 24.82 6.77
CA TYR A 130 25.31 25.20 7.59
C TYR A 130 26.63 24.77 6.98
N TYR A 131 27.68 25.54 7.23
CA TYR A 131 29.04 25.02 7.09
C TYR A 131 29.29 23.97 8.18
N VAL A 132 29.99 22.92 7.84
CA VAL A 132 30.36 21.83 8.75
C VAL A 132 31.84 21.49 8.58
N ASP A 133 32.43 20.91 9.61
CA ASP A 133 33.82 20.42 9.58
C ASP A 133 33.95 19.08 8.82
N ASN A 134 35.17 18.55 8.77
CA ASN A 134 35.49 17.27 8.10
C ASN A 134 34.76 16.07 8.70
N ASN A 135 34.23 16.19 9.91
CA ASN A 135 33.46 15.16 10.58
C ASN A 135 31.94 15.37 10.39
N PHE A 136 31.57 16.38 9.57
CA PHE A 136 30.17 16.81 9.35
C PHE A 136 29.46 17.26 10.62
N ALA A 137 30.23 17.67 11.63
CA ALA A 137 29.77 18.19 12.90
C ALA A 137 29.99 19.72 12.98
N ASN A 138 29.72 20.29 14.15
CA ASN A 138 29.97 21.71 14.47
C ASN A 138 29.37 22.68 13.43
N PRO A 139 28.05 22.72 13.28
CA PRO A 139 27.38 23.58 12.30
C PRO A 139 27.68 25.07 12.59
N ASP A 140 28.04 25.80 11.55
CA ASP A 140 28.36 27.24 11.59
C ASP A 140 27.75 27.94 10.38
N LEU A 141 27.32 29.18 10.55
CA LEU A 141 26.76 30.01 9.50
C LEU A 141 27.81 30.91 8.81
N VAL A 142 28.98 31.06 9.41
CA VAL A 142 29.95 32.09 9.01
C VAL A 142 31.24 31.48 8.46
N THR A 143 31.78 30.46 9.12
CA THR A 143 33.12 29.94 8.83
C THR A 143 33.08 28.92 7.70
N HIS A 144 33.60 29.32 6.54
CA HIS A 144 33.74 28.43 5.39
C HIS A 144 34.74 27.32 5.68
N ARG A 145 34.27 26.05 5.68
CA ARG A 145 35.07 24.86 6.03
C ARG A 145 35.19 23.84 4.91
N GLY A 146 34.79 24.20 3.68
CA GLY A 146 34.83 23.30 2.51
C GLY A 146 33.63 22.37 2.39
N TYR A 147 32.78 22.25 3.43
CA TYR A 147 31.61 21.41 3.42
C TYR A 147 30.38 22.21 3.86
N LYS A 148 29.25 21.95 3.19
CA LYS A 148 27.94 22.49 3.59
C LYS A 148 27.00 21.32 3.85
N ARG A 149 26.36 21.29 5.02
CA ARG A 149 25.30 20.35 5.33
C ARG A 149 23.96 21.01 5.03
N ILE A 150 23.15 20.33 4.27
CA ILE A 150 21.77 20.68 3.97
C ILE A 150 20.88 19.73 4.76
N LEU A 151 19.97 20.26 5.54
CA LEU A 151 18.93 19.49 6.21
C LEU A 151 17.59 19.96 5.70
N VAL A 152 16.80 19.05 5.19
CA VAL A 152 15.42 19.29 4.78
C VAL A 152 14.49 18.49 5.67
N ARG A 153 13.50 19.16 6.22
CA ARG A 153 12.42 18.57 7.01
C ARG A 153 11.11 18.72 6.28
N VAL A 154 10.31 17.66 6.27
CA VAL A 154 8.93 17.70 5.77
C VAL A 154 8.01 17.25 6.88
N GLN A 155 6.99 18.03 7.13
CA GLN A 155 5.92 17.71 8.05
C GLN A 155 4.71 17.21 7.28
N ASP A 156 4.14 16.12 7.72
CA ASP A 156 2.94 15.50 7.15
C ASP A 156 1.64 16.06 7.78
N PRO A 157 0.44 15.71 7.26
CA PRO A 157 -0.85 16.14 7.81
C PRO A 157 -1.13 15.66 9.25
N MET A 158 -0.35 14.72 9.78
CA MET A 158 -0.43 14.25 11.16
C MET A 158 0.55 14.98 12.10
N ASN A 159 1.30 15.95 11.57
CA ASN A 159 2.38 16.67 12.22
C ASN A 159 3.62 15.81 12.56
N ASP A 160 3.74 14.62 11.94
CA ASP A 160 4.97 13.84 12.00
C ASP A 160 6.02 14.50 11.09
N THR A 161 7.28 14.56 11.54
CA THR A 161 8.38 15.22 10.81
C THR A 161 9.39 14.21 10.31
N TYR A 162 9.77 14.33 9.04
CA TYR A 162 10.75 13.50 8.36
C TYR A 162 11.92 14.34 7.90
N GLU A 163 13.15 13.86 8.14
CA GLU A 163 14.37 14.62 7.91
C GLU A 163 15.29 13.89 6.92
N ILE A 164 15.88 14.66 6.01
CA ILE A 164 16.92 14.19 5.10
C ILE A 164 18.13 15.12 5.21
N TYR A 165 19.30 14.52 5.33
CA TYR A 165 20.58 15.20 5.33
C TYR A 165 21.32 14.97 4.02
N SER A 166 21.95 16.02 3.52
CA SER A 166 22.89 15.94 2.41
C SER A 166 24.10 16.83 2.68
N VAL A 167 25.21 16.52 2.07
CA VAL A 167 26.45 17.30 2.19
C VAL A 167 26.95 17.66 0.80
N VAL A 168 27.25 18.93 0.62
CA VAL A 168 27.89 19.46 -0.59
C VAL A 168 29.31 19.87 -0.25
N THR A 169 30.26 19.45 -1.07
CA THR A 169 31.67 19.75 -0.88
C THR A 169 32.15 20.75 -1.92
N PHE A 170 33.14 21.53 -1.53
CA PHE A 170 33.87 22.42 -2.44
C PHE A 170 34.95 21.60 -3.15
N PHE A 171 34.86 21.54 -4.47
CA PHE A 171 35.97 21.09 -5.34
C PHE A 171 36.51 22.33 -6.06
N PRO A 172 37.79 22.66 -5.84
CA PRO A 172 38.45 23.79 -6.51
C PRO A 172 38.60 23.58 -8.01
#